data_b63a1264534287e54fe0f5d8fa1eb928
#
_entry.id   b63a1264534287e54fe0f5d8fa1eb928
#
_cell.length_a   1.000
_cell.length_b   1.000
_cell.length_c   1.000
_cell.angle_alpha   90.00
_cell.angle_beta   90.00
_cell.angle_gamma   90.00
#
_symmetry.space_group_name_H-M   'P 1'
#
loop_
_entity.id
_entity.type
_entity.pdbx_description
1 polymer ?
#
loop_
_entity_poly.entity_id
_entity_poly.type
_entity_poly.pdbx_seq_one_letter_code
_entity_poly.pdbx_strand_id
1 'polypeptide(L)'
;MSTTKNIAIIAHVDHGKTTLVDKILHYCQLFRENEKTGDLILDNNDLERERGITIVSKNVSVTYKDTKINIIDTPGHADFGGEVERVLNMADGVLLLVDAFEGPMPQTRFVLQKALNLGLKPCVVINKVDKENCTPEEVHEKVFDLMYELGAEEWQLDFPVVYGSAKHNWMSEDWKKPTDSIEPLLEMVLEHIPSFKPEQGNTQMLITSLDYSSFTGRIAIGRLQRGSLKEGQSIVLVKRDGSKVKSKIKELYTFEGLGKIKVQEVATGDICALVGLEGFDIGDTVADVEDPQGLKTIAIDEPTMSMLFTINDSPFFGQDGKFVTSRHIKERLEKELEKNLALRVEETDSADKFMVFGRGVLHLSVLIETMRREGYEVQIGQPQVIIREFDGVKCEPVEQLTIDLPESVSGKAVEMVSIRKGEMIGMEAKGERMVCEFLIPSRGIIGLRNQLLTATAGEAIMTHRFMEYQPMKGDIPQRQNGSLVSMENGKAIPYSIDKLQERGRFFIDPGEDIYEGQVIGENSRGDDMTINVTKTKKLSNVRSAGADDKAKIVPAIKFSLEEALEYIQKDEYVEVTPKHIRLRKIFLKEVDRKRNKIN
;
A
#
# COMPACT_ATOMS: atom_id res chain seq x y z
N MET A 1 4.95 -19.90 33.93
CA MET A 1 5.40 -19.26 32.69
C MET A 1 4.18 -18.62 32.08
N SER A 2 4.17 -17.31 31.83
CA SER A 2 3.07 -16.67 31.12
C SER A 2 2.94 -17.27 29.72
N THR A 3 1.74 -17.64 29.34
CA THR A 3 1.46 -18.11 27.97
C THR A 3 1.49 -16.92 27.03
N THR A 4 2.09 -17.09 25.85
CA THR A 4 2.09 -16.04 24.81
C THR A 4 1.28 -16.53 23.60
N LYS A 5 0.45 -15.68 23.06
CA LYS A 5 -0.30 -15.91 21.81
C LYS A 5 -0.05 -14.74 20.86
N ASN A 6 0.25 -15.07 19.61
CA ASN A 6 0.52 -14.08 18.57
C ASN A 6 -0.61 -14.13 17.55
N ILE A 7 -1.36 -13.05 17.39
CA ILE A 7 -2.49 -12.98 16.46
C ILE A 7 -2.24 -11.90 15.41
N ALA A 8 -2.50 -12.23 14.15
CA ALA A 8 -2.50 -11.26 13.07
C ALA A 8 -3.93 -10.79 12.79
N ILE A 9 -4.16 -9.48 12.69
CA ILE A 9 -5.49 -8.95 12.36
C ILE A 9 -5.57 -8.72 10.86
N ILE A 10 -6.56 -9.36 10.23
CA ILE A 10 -6.90 -9.21 8.82
C ILE A 10 -8.24 -8.47 8.73
N ALA A 11 -8.27 -7.35 8.02
CA ALA A 11 -9.49 -6.59 7.80
C ALA A 11 -9.43 -5.84 6.47
N HIS A 12 -10.59 -5.59 5.89
CA HIS A 12 -10.72 -4.61 4.82
C HIS A 12 -10.65 -3.17 5.39
N VAL A 13 -10.35 -2.22 4.51
CA VAL A 13 -10.44 -0.79 4.82
C VAL A 13 -11.82 -0.49 5.40
N ASP A 14 -11.88 0.35 6.42
CA ASP A 14 -13.11 0.75 7.11
C ASP A 14 -13.91 -0.35 7.83
N HIS A 15 -13.50 -1.61 7.86
CA HIS A 15 -14.16 -2.65 8.66
C HIS A 15 -14.02 -2.46 10.18
N GLY A 16 -13.19 -1.48 10.61
CA GLY A 16 -13.07 -1.07 12.01
C GLY A 16 -11.90 -1.70 12.76
N LYS A 17 -10.84 -2.10 12.04
CA LYS A 17 -9.61 -2.69 12.60
C LYS A 17 -8.99 -1.82 13.70
N THR A 18 -8.68 -0.56 13.38
CA THR A 18 -8.07 0.39 14.31
C THR A 18 -8.95 0.60 15.54
N THR A 19 -10.26 0.79 15.34
CA THR A 19 -11.23 0.94 16.44
C THR A 19 -11.24 -0.29 17.35
N LEU A 20 -11.20 -1.50 16.79
CA LEU A 20 -11.19 -2.73 17.57
C LEU A 20 -9.93 -2.85 18.42
N VAL A 21 -8.76 -2.61 17.84
CA VAL A 21 -7.48 -2.68 18.58
C VAL A 21 -7.42 -1.61 19.67
N ASP A 22 -7.89 -0.39 19.41
CA ASP A 22 -7.98 0.65 20.43
C ASP A 22 -8.86 0.20 21.61
N LYS A 23 -10.01 -0.45 21.34
CA LYS A 23 -10.88 -0.97 22.41
C LYS A 23 -10.22 -2.10 23.20
N ILE A 24 -9.46 -2.98 22.55
CA ILE A 24 -8.67 -4.01 23.23
C ILE A 24 -7.64 -3.39 24.16
N LEU A 25 -6.90 -2.38 23.71
CA LEU A 25 -5.92 -1.66 24.51
C LEU A 25 -6.55 -0.98 25.73
N HIS A 26 -7.69 -0.33 25.55
CA HIS A 26 -8.43 0.31 26.64
C HIS A 26 -8.98 -0.72 27.63
N TYR A 27 -9.54 -1.83 27.17
CA TYR A 27 -10.09 -2.87 28.03
C TYR A 27 -9.00 -3.52 28.90
N CYS A 28 -7.81 -3.74 28.36
CA CYS A 28 -6.67 -4.29 29.08
C CYS A 28 -5.94 -3.26 29.97
N GLN A 29 -6.49 -2.07 30.20
CA GLN A 29 -6.01 -1.03 31.12
C GLN A 29 -4.58 -0.53 30.85
N LEU A 30 -4.14 -0.53 29.63
CA LEU A 30 -2.82 0.02 29.25
C LEU A 30 -2.77 1.55 29.25
N PHE A 31 -3.92 2.23 29.32
CA PHE A 31 -4.03 3.68 29.43
C PHE A 31 -4.67 4.08 30.76
N ARG A 32 -4.14 5.14 31.39
CA ARG A 32 -4.80 5.74 32.55
C ARG A 32 -6.08 6.45 32.11
N GLU A 33 -7.14 6.39 32.93
CA GLU A 33 -8.47 6.98 32.66
C GLU A 33 -8.46 8.47 32.23
N ASN A 34 -7.37 9.19 32.47
CA ASN A 34 -7.19 10.63 32.19
C ASN A 34 -6.27 10.95 31.00
N GLU A 35 -5.67 9.96 30.33
CA GLU A 35 -4.93 10.23 29.09
C GLU A 35 -5.93 10.41 27.95
N LYS A 36 -6.08 11.65 27.49
CA LYS A 36 -6.74 11.94 26.21
C LYS A 36 -5.86 11.41 25.07
N THR A 37 -5.88 10.11 24.90
CA THR A 37 -5.38 9.50 23.67
C THR A 37 -6.33 9.92 22.55
N GLY A 38 -5.82 10.60 21.54
CA GLY A 38 -6.64 10.98 20.38
C GLY A 38 -7.27 9.73 19.76
N ASP A 39 -8.45 9.86 19.18
CA ASP A 39 -9.09 8.79 18.42
C ASP A 39 -8.10 8.25 17.37
N LEU A 40 -7.94 6.91 17.28
CA LEU A 40 -7.08 6.18 16.33
C LEU A 40 -5.58 6.14 16.69
N ILE A 41 -5.25 5.44 17.78
CA ILE A 41 -3.89 5.31 18.32
C ILE A 41 -2.94 4.53 17.38
N LEU A 42 -3.44 3.56 16.61
CA LEU A 42 -2.63 2.76 15.68
C LEU A 42 -2.17 3.53 14.44
N ASP A 43 -2.99 4.43 13.92
CA ASP A 43 -2.70 5.15 12.68
C ASP A 43 -1.88 6.42 12.95
N ASN A 44 -0.64 6.26 13.40
CA ASN A 44 0.28 7.37 13.67
C ASN A 44 0.84 8.02 12.39
N ASN A 45 0.63 7.42 11.22
CA ASN A 45 1.06 7.94 9.94
C ASN A 45 -0.12 8.66 9.26
N ASP A 46 0.04 9.95 8.97
CA ASP A 46 -1.00 10.75 8.29
C ASP A 46 -1.43 10.14 6.95
N LEU A 47 -0.51 9.47 6.24
CA LEU A 47 -0.82 8.77 4.98
C LEU A 47 -1.73 7.54 5.18
N GLU A 48 -1.54 6.79 6.26
CA GLU A 48 -2.40 5.66 6.60
C GLU A 48 -3.82 6.15 6.92
N ARG A 49 -3.95 7.25 7.70
CA ARG A 49 -5.24 7.86 8.02
C ARG A 49 -5.97 8.39 6.80
N GLU A 50 -5.28 9.13 5.93
CA GLU A 50 -5.88 9.74 4.74
C GLU A 50 -6.34 8.70 3.73
N ARG A 51 -5.61 7.58 3.62
CA ARG A 51 -5.89 6.51 2.67
C ARG A 51 -6.74 5.39 3.25
N GLY A 52 -6.93 5.36 4.58
CA GLY A 52 -7.62 4.29 5.29
C GLY A 52 -6.94 2.92 5.18
N ILE A 53 -5.66 2.85 4.83
CA ILE A 53 -4.91 1.59 4.66
C ILE A 53 -3.73 1.49 5.62
N THR A 54 -3.46 0.29 6.12
CA THR A 54 -2.20 0.01 6.82
C THR A 54 -1.08 -0.14 5.80
N ILE A 55 -0.03 0.65 5.94
CA ILE A 55 1.16 0.64 5.07
C ILE A 55 2.28 -0.17 5.73
N VAL A 56 2.51 0.07 7.02
CA VAL A 56 3.56 -0.59 7.81
C VAL A 56 2.93 -1.41 8.92
N SER A 57 3.32 -2.67 9.02
CA SER A 57 2.88 -3.55 10.11
C SER A 57 3.33 -3.00 11.47
N LYS A 58 2.45 -3.08 12.47
CA LYS A 58 2.72 -2.66 13.84
C LYS A 58 2.47 -3.82 14.79
N ASN A 59 3.31 -3.91 15.83
CA ASN A 59 3.13 -4.88 16.89
C ASN A 59 2.60 -4.17 18.13
N VAL A 60 1.50 -4.69 18.63
CA VAL A 60 0.85 -4.23 19.86
C VAL A 60 0.79 -5.42 20.81
N SER A 61 0.98 -5.21 22.10
CA SER A 61 0.93 -6.30 23.07
C SER A 61 0.07 -5.92 24.26
N VAL A 62 -0.82 -6.82 24.63
CA VAL A 62 -1.68 -6.69 25.81
C VAL A 62 -1.54 -7.90 26.70
N THR A 63 -1.80 -7.73 27.99
CA THR A 63 -1.91 -8.84 28.94
C THR A 63 -3.36 -8.97 29.34
N TYR A 64 -3.95 -10.14 29.08
CA TYR A 64 -5.29 -10.48 29.52
C TYR A 64 -5.27 -11.77 30.33
N LYS A 65 -5.78 -11.70 31.57
CA LYS A 65 -5.55 -12.73 32.59
C LYS A 65 -4.05 -13.03 32.72
N ASP A 66 -3.61 -14.25 32.62
CA ASP A 66 -2.20 -14.66 32.72
C ASP A 66 -1.52 -14.86 31.34
N THR A 67 -2.17 -14.38 30.26
CA THR A 67 -1.68 -14.57 28.89
C THR A 67 -1.30 -13.24 28.26
N LYS A 68 -0.10 -13.19 27.70
CA LYS A 68 0.37 -12.12 26.83
C LYS A 68 -0.18 -12.36 25.42
N ILE A 69 -0.89 -11.39 24.86
CA ILE A 69 -1.42 -11.43 23.50
C ILE A 69 -0.70 -10.38 22.68
N ASN A 70 0.13 -10.82 21.74
CA ASN A 70 0.72 -9.94 20.74
C ASN A 70 -0.24 -9.84 19.55
N ILE A 71 -0.61 -8.62 19.20
CA ILE A 71 -1.48 -8.28 18.09
C ILE A 71 -0.61 -7.69 17.00
N ILE A 72 -0.60 -8.32 15.83
CA ILE A 72 0.20 -7.91 14.69
C ILE A 72 -0.74 -7.29 13.66
N ASP A 73 -0.61 -6.00 13.43
CA ASP A 73 -1.37 -5.30 12.42
C ASP A 73 -0.84 -5.63 11.03
N THR A 74 -1.69 -6.15 10.12
CA THR A 74 -1.28 -6.59 8.78
C THR A 74 -1.72 -5.60 7.71
N PRO A 75 -0.84 -5.24 6.75
CA PRO A 75 -1.26 -4.53 5.55
C PRO A 75 -2.32 -5.32 4.77
N GLY A 76 -3.32 -4.62 4.24
CA GLY A 76 -4.40 -5.27 3.47
C GLY A 76 -4.17 -5.29 1.95
N HIS A 77 -3.26 -4.48 1.42
CA HIS A 77 -3.08 -4.30 -0.02
C HIS A 77 -2.05 -5.27 -0.61
N ALA A 78 -2.32 -5.79 -1.81
CA ALA A 78 -1.46 -6.75 -2.50
C ALA A 78 -0.03 -6.24 -2.78
N ASP A 79 0.15 -4.92 -2.99
CA ASP A 79 1.48 -4.31 -3.18
C ASP A 79 2.40 -4.48 -1.96
N PHE A 80 1.84 -4.80 -0.79
CA PHE A 80 2.57 -5.10 0.45
C PHE A 80 2.61 -6.60 0.78
N GLY A 81 2.31 -7.47 -0.20
CA GLY A 81 2.15 -8.92 -0.02
C GLY A 81 3.30 -9.63 0.69
N GLY A 82 4.54 -9.25 0.43
CA GLY A 82 5.67 -9.84 1.13
C GLY A 82 5.82 -9.39 2.58
N GLU A 83 5.30 -8.21 2.95
CA GLU A 83 5.21 -7.81 4.35
C GLU A 83 4.14 -8.63 5.06
N VAL A 84 3.01 -8.86 4.40
CA VAL A 84 1.94 -9.72 4.91
C VAL A 84 2.46 -11.12 5.23
N GLU A 85 3.18 -11.77 4.31
CA GLU A 85 3.70 -13.12 4.51
C GLU A 85 4.72 -13.18 5.67
N ARG A 86 5.60 -12.19 5.78
CA ARG A 86 6.57 -12.09 6.87
C ARG A 86 5.89 -11.92 8.22
N VAL A 87 4.88 -11.06 8.29
CA VAL A 87 4.11 -10.79 9.50
C VAL A 87 3.31 -12.02 9.94
N LEU A 88 2.63 -12.69 9.00
CA LEU A 88 1.87 -13.91 9.27
C LEU A 88 2.75 -15.06 9.80
N ASN A 89 4.03 -15.13 9.43
CA ASN A 89 4.98 -16.11 9.98
C ASN A 89 5.28 -15.91 11.49
N MET A 90 4.96 -14.75 12.05
CA MET A 90 5.07 -14.53 13.50
C MET A 90 3.79 -14.90 14.25
N ALA A 91 2.68 -15.11 13.57
CA ALA A 91 1.38 -15.36 14.17
C ALA A 91 1.17 -16.85 14.51
N ASP A 92 0.32 -17.11 15.50
CA ASP A 92 -0.19 -18.43 15.87
C ASP A 92 -1.61 -18.66 15.34
N GLY A 93 -2.30 -17.56 14.99
CA GLY A 93 -3.62 -17.55 14.37
C GLY A 93 -3.97 -16.18 13.82
N VAL A 94 -5.12 -16.10 13.17
CA VAL A 94 -5.59 -14.86 12.55
C VAL A 94 -6.97 -14.46 13.06
N LEU A 95 -7.16 -13.16 13.25
CA LEU A 95 -8.42 -12.54 13.56
C LEU A 95 -8.96 -11.86 12.30
N LEU A 96 -9.94 -12.47 11.65
CA LEU A 96 -10.59 -11.93 10.46
C LEU A 96 -11.74 -11.02 10.87
N LEU A 97 -11.60 -9.72 10.61
CA LEU A 97 -12.61 -8.72 10.92
C LEU A 97 -13.41 -8.38 9.66
N VAL A 98 -14.73 -8.57 9.71
CA VAL A 98 -15.66 -8.37 8.60
C VAL A 98 -16.78 -7.44 9.02
N ASP A 99 -17.18 -6.51 8.16
CA ASP A 99 -18.35 -5.65 8.35
C ASP A 99 -19.64 -6.45 8.13
N ALA A 100 -20.59 -6.36 9.06
CA ALA A 100 -21.86 -7.09 9.03
C ALA A 100 -22.78 -6.70 7.87
N PHE A 101 -22.52 -5.59 7.19
CA PHE A 101 -23.29 -5.13 6.04
C PHE A 101 -22.57 -5.43 4.71
N GLU A 102 -21.27 -5.14 4.64
CA GLU A 102 -20.47 -5.28 3.40
C GLU A 102 -20.06 -6.74 3.14
N GLY A 103 -19.83 -7.51 4.21
CA GLY A 103 -19.31 -8.86 4.10
C GLY A 103 -17.81 -8.93 3.77
N PRO A 104 -17.29 -10.12 3.40
CA PRO A 104 -15.88 -10.28 3.04
C PRO A 104 -15.57 -9.63 1.70
N MET A 105 -14.60 -8.70 1.69
CA MET A 105 -14.22 -7.91 0.54
C MET A 105 -13.00 -8.54 -0.20
N PRO A 106 -12.83 -8.28 -1.53
CA PRO A 106 -11.79 -8.92 -2.34
C PRO A 106 -10.35 -8.76 -1.82
N GLN A 107 -10.01 -7.62 -1.21
CA GLN A 107 -8.67 -7.39 -0.66
C GLN A 107 -8.33 -8.33 0.49
N THR A 108 -9.32 -8.68 1.31
CA THR A 108 -9.18 -9.60 2.44
C THR A 108 -8.84 -11.02 1.98
N ARG A 109 -9.32 -11.42 0.78
CA ARG A 109 -9.11 -12.73 0.18
C ARG A 109 -7.63 -13.10 0.07
N PHE A 110 -6.78 -12.18 -0.39
CA PHE A 110 -5.35 -12.43 -0.55
C PHE A 110 -4.66 -12.73 0.79
N VAL A 111 -4.88 -11.88 1.79
CA VAL A 111 -4.24 -12.03 3.11
C VAL A 111 -4.74 -13.28 3.81
N LEU A 112 -6.04 -13.56 3.73
CA LEU A 112 -6.67 -14.74 4.30
C LEU A 112 -6.13 -16.03 3.65
N GLN A 113 -6.00 -16.08 2.32
CA GLN A 113 -5.42 -17.23 1.63
C GLN A 113 -3.99 -17.51 2.09
N LYS A 114 -3.15 -16.48 2.25
CA LYS A 114 -1.79 -16.65 2.77
C LYS A 114 -1.79 -17.21 4.20
N ALA A 115 -2.70 -16.72 5.04
CA ALA A 115 -2.85 -17.20 6.41
C ALA A 115 -3.29 -18.68 6.46
N LEU A 116 -4.27 -19.06 5.64
CA LEU A 116 -4.74 -20.46 5.54
C LEU A 116 -3.63 -21.39 5.05
N ASN A 117 -2.86 -20.98 4.03
CA ASN A 117 -1.74 -21.76 3.49
C ASN A 117 -0.59 -21.94 4.50
N LEU A 118 -0.42 -21.01 5.45
CA LEU A 118 0.52 -21.13 6.56
C LEU A 118 -0.01 -22.01 7.70
N GLY A 119 -1.23 -22.54 7.59
CA GLY A 119 -1.85 -23.38 8.61
C GLY A 119 -2.25 -22.58 9.86
N LEU A 120 -2.54 -21.29 9.75
CA LEU A 120 -3.00 -20.49 10.88
C LEU A 120 -4.48 -20.77 11.20
N LYS A 121 -4.82 -20.79 12.50
CA LYS A 121 -6.24 -20.94 12.94
C LYS A 121 -6.96 -19.61 12.75
N PRO A 122 -8.05 -19.57 11.97
CA PRO A 122 -8.87 -18.38 11.85
C PRO A 122 -9.86 -18.26 13.02
N CYS A 123 -10.05 -17.02 13.50
CA CYS A 123 -11.15 -16.59 14.35
C CYS A 123 -11.83 -15.41 13.64
N VAL A 124 -13.14 -15.34 13.66
CA VAL A 124 -13.90 -14.36 12.88
C VAL A 124 -14.61 -13.38 13.81
N VAL A 125 -14.54 -12.09 13.46
CA VAL A 125 -15.29 -11.02 14.12
C VAL A 125 -16.20 -10.35 13.11
N ILE A 126 -17.49 -10.48 13.26
CA ILE A 126 -18.49 -9.79 12.45
C ILE A 126 -18.85 -8.50 13.17
N ASN A 127 -18.26 -7.40 12.71
CA ASN A 127 -18.33 -6.07 13.32
C ASN A 127 -19.44 -5.20 12.71
N LYS A 128 -19.79 -4.14 13.42
CA LYS A 128 -20.79 -3.14 13.01
C LYS A 128 -22.21 -3.71 12.88
N VAL A 129 -22.57 -4.66 13.73
CA VAL A 129 -23.94 -5.18 13.80
C VAL A 129 -24.95 -4.14 14.32
N ASP A 130 -24.48 -2.96 14.69
CA ASP A 130 -25.29 -1.78 15.03
C ASP A 130 -25.79 -0.99 13.81
N LYS A 131 -25.32 -1.33 12.61
CA LYS A 131 -25.81 -0.70 11.37
C LYS A 131 -27.24 -1.19 11.04
N GLU A 132 -28.07 -0.26 10.55
CA GLU A 132 -29.34 -0.61 9.93
C GLU A 132 -29.10 -1.49 8.69
N ASN A 133 -29.94 -2.50 8.51
CA ASN A 133 -29.86 -3.47 7.40
C ASN A 133 -28.61 -4.36 7.38
N CYS A 134 -27.93 -4.54 8.50
CA CYS A 134 -26.87 -5.55 8.60
C CYS A 134 -27.45 -6.96 8.51
N THR A 135 -26.70 -7.89 7.91
CA THR A 135 -27.07 -9.31 7.74
C THR A 135 -25.99 -10.23 8.31
N PRO A 136 -25.78 -10.26 9.66
CA PRO A 136 -24.66 -10.98 10.26
C PRO A 136 -24.63 -12.48 9.94
N GLU A 137 -25.81 -13.13 9.86
CA GLU A 137 -25.93 -14.55 9.54
C GLU A 137 -25.49 -14.84 8.09
N GLU A 138 -25.95 -14.03 7.13
CA GLU A 138 -25.51 -14.16 5.73
C GLU A 138 -24.00 -13.85 5.55
N VAL A 139 -23.48 -12.88 6.31
CA VAL A 139 -22.05 -12.57 6.29
C VAL A 139 -21.23 -13.73 6.84
N HIS A 140 -21.71 -14.42 7.87
CA HIS A 140 -21.07 -15.63 8.38
C HIS A 140 -20.99 -16.71 7.29
N GLU A 141 -22.09 -16.99 6.59
CA GLU A 141 -22.14 -17.95 5.48
C GLU A 141 -21.15 -17.53 4.35
N LYS A 142 -21.15 -16.26 3.97
CA LYS A 142 -20.20 -15.74 2.96
C LYS A 142 -18.73 -15.89 3.38
N VAL A 143 -18.42 -15.75 4.65
CA VAL A 143 -17.07 -15.99 5.18
C VAL A 143 -16.71 -17.46 5.10
N PHE A 144 -17.64 -18.36 5.43
CA PHE A 144 -17.45 -19.81 5.30
C PHE A 144 -17.20 -20.19 3.84
N ASP A 145 -18.05 -19.72 2.91
CA ASP A 145 -17.90 -19.96 1.49
C ASP A 145 -16.54 -19.45 0.96
N LEU A 146 -16.15 -18.25 1.38
CA LEU A 146 -14.85 -17.69 1.02
C LEU A 146 -13.69 -18.58 1.50
N MET A 147 -13.72 -19.05 2.75
CA MET A 147 -12.66 -19.93 3.27
C MET A 147 -12.63 -21.27 2.53
N TYR A 148 -13.79 -21.82 2.21
CA TYR A 148 -13.92 -23.05 1.42
C TYR A 148 -13.34 -22.88 0.01
N GLU A 149 -13.68 -21.80 -0.69
CA GLU A 149 -13.11 -21.45 -2.00
C GLU A 149 -11.59 -21.26 -1.97
N LEU A 150 -11.04 -20.74 -0.88
CA LEU A 150 -9.61 -20.54 -0.68
C LEU A 150 -8.87 -21.83 -0.32
N GLY A 151 -9.59 -22.97 -0.24
CA GLY A 151 -9.00 -24.28 0.04
C GLY A 151 -8.64 -24.45 1.51
N ALA A 152 -9.41 -23.85 2.44
CA ALA A 152 -9.23 -24.06 3.86
C ALA A 152 -9.43 -25.55 4.23
N GLU A 153 -8.60 -26.04 5.15
CA GLU A 153 -8.74 -27.38 5.70
C GLU A 153 -9.97 -27.47 6.63
N GLU A 154 -10.52 -28.68 6.85
CA GLU A 154 -11.73 -28.91 7.66
C GLU A 154 -11.64 -28.25 9.06
N TRP A 155 -10.48 -28.35 9.71
CA TRP A 155 -10.26 -27.74 11.03
C TRP A 155 -10.17 -26.20 10.99
N GLN A 156 -9.89 -25.60 9.83
CA GLN A 156 -9.94 -24.15 9.62
C GLN A 156 -11.35 -23.68 9.33
N LEU A 157 -12.17 -24.50 8.66
CA LEU A 157 -13.59 -24.21 8.41
C LEU A 157 -14.43 -24.26 9.70
N ASP A 158 -13.98 -25.00 10.72
CA ASP A 158 -14.54 -24.96 12.07
C ASP A 158 -13.96 -23.77 12.86
N PHE A 159 -14.27 -22.57 12.42
CA PHE A 159 -13.79 -21.33 13.03
C PHE A 159 -14.80 -20.75 14.03
N PRO A 160 -14.34 -20.24 15.18
CA PRO A 160 -15.20 -19.51 16.12
C PRO A 160 -15.56 -18.12 15.57
N VAL A 161 -16.76 -17.65 15.92
CA VAL A 161 -17.28 -16.35 15.51
C VAL A 161 -17.78 -15.57 16.71
N VAL A 162 -17.46 -14.27 16.76
CA VAL A 162 -18.10 -13.29 17.63
C VAL A 162 -18.66 -12.15 16.80
N TYR A 163 -19.78 -11.61 17.27
CA TYR A 163 -20.52 -10.52 16.65
C TYR A 163 -20.49 -9.31 17.56
N GLY A 164 -20.46 -8.11 17.01
CA GLY A 164 -20.55 -6.94 17.87
C GLY A 164 -20.33 -5.60 17.16
N SER A 165 -20.14 -4.59 17.99
CA SER A 165 -19.79 -3.24 17.57
C SER A 165 -18.56 -2.76 18.33
N ALA A 166 -17.44 -2.71 17.64
CA ALA A 166 -16.21 -2.12 18.21
C ALA A 166 -16.43 -0.66 18.62
N LYS A 167 -17.23 0.09 17.85
CA LYS A 167 -17.59 1.47 18.17
C LYS A 167 -18.29 1.59 19.52
N HIS A 168 -19.25 0.70 19.80
CA HIS A 168 -20.04 0.68 21.03
C HIS A 168 -19.45 -0.21 22.13
N ASN A 169 -18.23 -0.74 21.91
CA ASN A 169 -17.44 -1.48 22.90
C ASN A 169 -18.10 -2.76 23.43
N TRP A 170 -18.72 -3.56 22.56
CA TRP A 170 -19.30 -4.84 22.95
C TRP A 170 -19.11 -5.92 21.86
N MET A 171 -18.98 -7.18 22.31
CA MET A 171 -18.91 -8.39 21.49
C MET A 171 -19.74 -9.49 22.15
N SER A 172 -20.32 -10.40 21.36
CA SER A 172 -21.16 -11.52 21.82
C SER A 172 -21.08 -12.68 20.84
N GLU A 173 -21.32 -13.91 21.32
CA GLU A 173 -21.51 -15.09 20.48
C GLU A 173 -22.86 -15.08 19.75
N ASP A 174 -23.85 -14.34 20.27
CA ASP A 174 -25.17 -14.14 19.67
C ASP A 174 -25.40 -12.64 19.42
N TRP A 175 -25.42 -12.22 18.15
CA TRP A 175 -25.55 -10.81 17.80
C TRP A 175 -26.88 -10.17 18.26
N LYS A 176 -27.90 -10.98 18.57
CA LYS A 176 -29.19 -10.54 19.13
C LYS A 176 -29.11 -10.25 20.63
N LYS A 177 -28.01 -10.63 21.27
CA LYS A 177 -27.79 -10.47 22.71
C LYS A 177 -26.51 -9.68 22.97
N PRO A 178 -26.52 -8.34 22.81
CA PRO A 178 -25.36 -7.51 23.08
C PRO A 178 -24.90 -7.65 24.54
N THR A 179 -23.60 -7.62 24.74
CA THR A 179 -22.95 -7.56 26.07
C THR A 179 -22.52 -6.13 26.40
N ASP A 180 -21.88 -5.93 27.55
CA ASP A 180 -21.38 -4.63 27.96
C ASP A 180 -19.86 -4.47 27.71
N SER A 181 -19.22 -5.47 27.10
CA SER A 181 -17.76 -5.48 26.95
C SER A 181 -17.30 -6.26 25.72
N ILE A 182 -15.99 -6.12 25.41
CA ILE A 182 -15.32 -6.92 24.37
C ILE A 182 -14.73 -8.23 24.92
N GLU A 183 -15.01 -8.57 26.17
CA GLU A 183 -14.50 -9.77 26.83
C GLU A 183 -14.72 -11.06 26.01
N PRO A 184 -15.90 -11.31 25.40
CA PRO A 184 -16.11 -12.51 24.58
C PRO A 184 -15.11 -12.67 23.43
N LEU A 185 -14.61 -11.59 22.86
CA LEU A 185 -13.54 -11.61 21.86
C LEU A 185 -12.21 -12.12 22.45
N LEU A 186 -11.84 -11.61 23.63
CA LEU A 186 -10.60 -12.02 24.28
C LEU A 186 -10.66 -13.47 24.75
N GLU A 187 -11.80 -13.91 25.25
CA GLU A 187 -12.03 -15.33 25.60
C GLU A 187 -11.93 -16.23 24.36
N MET A 188 -12.55 -15.87 23.25
CA MET A 188 -12.42 -16.59 21.99
C MET A 188 -10.95 -16.72 21.56
N VAL A 189 -10.15 -15.65 21.67
CA VAL A 189 -8.71 -15.70 21.37
C VAL A 189 -7.97 -16.63 22.32
N LEU A 190 -8.30 -16.61 23.64
CA LEU A 190 -7.66 -17.50 24.62
C LEU A 190 -8.00 -18.98 24.38
N GLU A 191 -9.22 -19.27 24.00
CA GLU A 191 -9.69 -20.63 23.83
C GLU A 191 -9.25 -21.26 22.51
N HIS A 192 -9.39 -20.53 21.41
CA HIS A 192 -9.27 -21.11 20.07
C HIS A 192 -7.94 -20.87 19.37
N ILE A 193 -7.22 -19.77 19.65
CA ILE A 193 -5.87 -19.59 19.09
C ILE A 193 -4.91 -20.51 19.82
N PRO A 194 -4.15 -21.37 19.10
CA PRO A 194 -3.19 -22.25 19.75
C PRO A 194 -2.08 -21.45 20.43
N SER A 195 -1.63 -21.92 21.58
CA SER A 195 -0.41 -21.39 22.19
C SER A 195 0.80 -21.93 21.43
N PHE A 196 1.80 -21.08 21.27
CA PHE A 196 3.04 -21.50 20.63
C PHE A 196 3.66 -22.72 21.34
N LYS A 197 3.96 -23.77 20.58
CA LYS A 197 4.64 -24.96 21.10
C LYS A 197 6.13 -24.83 20.88
N PRO A 198 6.91 -24.60 21.94
CA PRO A 198 8.36 -24.45 21.79
C PRO A 198 9.01 -25.75 21.32
N GLU A 199 9.79 -25.67 20.26
CA GLU A 199 10.69 -26.74 19.89
C GLU A 199 11.91 -26.76 20.82
N GLN A 200 12.40 -27.94 21.16
CA GLN A 200 13.63 -28.07 21.93
C GLN A 200 14.83 -27.79 21.02
N GLY A 201 15.80 -27.05 21.51
CA GLY A 201 17.04 -26.79 20.79
C GLY A 201 17.67 -25.43 21.14
N ASN A 202 18.77 -25.15 20.47
CA ASN A 202 19.51 -23.91 20.63
C ASN A 202 18.73 -22.69 20.12
N THR A 203 19.10 -21.53 20.61
CA THR A 203 18.41 -20.26 20.29
C THR A 203 18.29 -20.04 18.80
N GLN A 204 17.08 -19.72 18.35
CA GLN A 204 16.79 -19.46 16.95
C GLN A 204 15.62 -18.48 16.78
N MET A 205 15.88 -17.38 16.05
CA MET A 205 14.89 -16.36 15.73
C MET A 205 15.05 -15.93 14.26
N LEU A 206 13.98 -15.97 13.48
CA LEU A 206 13.98 -15.41 12.14
C LEU A 206 13.72 -13.91 12.21
N ILE A 207 14.54 -13.10 11.55
CA ILE A 207 14.30 -11.67 11.39
C ILE A 207 13.21 -11.48 10.32
N THR A 208 12.03 -11.04 10.73
CA THR A 208 10.86 -10.91 9.87
C THR A 208 10.52 -9.46 9.53
N SER A 209 10.91 -8.52 10.39
CA SER A 209 10.65 -7.09 10.21
C SER A 209 11.83 -6.26 10.67
N LEU A 210 11.90 -5.03 10.17
CA LEU A 210 12.89 -4.03 10.56
C LEU A 210 12.19 -2.80 11.10
N ASP A 211 12.81 -2.18 12.08
CA ASP A 211 12.47 -0.84 12.54
C ASP A 211 13.74 0.02 12.61
N TYR A 212 13.59 1.30 12.72
CA TYR A 212 14.71 2.24 12.76
C TYR A 212 14.50 3.31 13.83
N SER A 213 15.53 3.54 14.60
CA SER A 213 15.59 4.65 15.54
C SER A 213 16.81 5.52 15.24
N SER A 214 16.63 6.84 15.29
CA SER A 214 17.74 7.79 15.11
C SER A 214 18.86 7.65 16.14
N PHE A 215 18.56 7.02 17.30
CA PHE A 215 19.53 6.82 18.39
C PHE A 215 20.22 5.45 18.31
N THR A 216 19.49 4.40 17.97
CA THR A 216 20.00 3.02 18.05
C THR A 216 20.27 2.42 16.66
N GLY A 217 19.89 3.11 15.60
CA GLY A 217 20.00 2.62 14.23
C GLY A 217 18.93 1.56 13.90
N ARG A 218 19.30 0.59 13.06
CA ARG A 218 18.43 -0.52 12.64
C ARG A 218 18.11 -1.46 13.80
N ILE A 219 16.87 -1.87 13.88
CA ILE A 219 16.32 -2.77 14.91
C ILE A 219 15.76 -4.01 14.21
N ALA A 220 16.24 -5.18 14.59
CA ALA A 220 15.74 -6.45 14.05
C ALA A 220 14.54 -6.93 14.88
N ILE A 221 13.42 -7.24 14.23
CA ILE A 221 12.21 -7.74 14.88
C ILE A 221 11.90 -9.14 14.37
N GLY A 222 11.51 -10.02 15.29
CA GLY A 222 11.11 -11.39 14.96
C GLY A 222 10.54 -12.12 16.15
N ARG A 223 9.95 -13.30 15.87
CA ARG A 223 9.50 -14.22 16.91
C ARG A 223 10.61 -15.20 17.27
N LEU A 224 10.85 -15.37 18.57
CA LEU A 224 11.79 -16.38 19.06
C LEU A 224 11.18 -17.78 18.92
N GLN A 225 11.73 -18.59 18.03
CA GLN A 225 11.22 -19.92 17.72
C GLN A 225 11.61 -20.95 18.78
N ARG A 226 12.84 -20.88 19.28
CA ARG A 226 13.34 -21.77 20.34
C ARG A 226 14.48 -21.13 21.13
N GLY A 227 14.73 -21.67 22.33
CA GLY A 227 15.74 -21.16 23.25
C GLY A 227 15.32 -19.89 23.98
N SER A 228 16.29 -19.10 24.40
CA SER A 228 16.09 -17.76 24.99
C SER A 228 17.11 -16.78 24.42
N LEU A 229 16.76 -15.49 24.44
CA LEU A 229 17.67 -14.40 24.09
C LEU A 229 17.90 -13.51 25.30
N LYS A 230 19.16 -13.10 25.50
CA LYS A 230 19.56 -12.23 26.62
C LYS A 230 20.27 -10.97 26.13
N GLU A 231 20.09 -9.88 26.86
CA GLU A 231 20.88 -8.67 26.65
C GLU A 231 22.37 -8.98 26.81
N GLY A 232 23.21 -8.49 25.91
CA GLY A 232 24.63 -8.73 25.91
C GLY A 232 25.08 -10.11 25.36
N GLN A 233 24.15 -10.97 24.92
CA GLN A 233 24.46 -12.29 24.38
C GLN A 233 25.22 -12.20 23.06
N SER A 234 26.26 -13.05 22.91
CA SER A 234 26.88 -13.28 21.61
C SER A 234 26.04 -14.24 20.79
N ILE A 235 25.84 -13.94 19.52
CA ILE A 235 25.03 -14.71 18.59
C ILE A 235 25.74 -14.86 17.25
N VAL A 236 25.22 -15.71 16.39
CA VAL A 236 25.60 -15.83 14.99
C VAL A 236 24.40 -15.46 14.12
N LEU A 237 24.61 -14.55 13.20
CA LEU A 237 23.68 -14.29 12.10
C LEU A 237 23.93 -15.30 10.99
N VAL A 238 22.98 -16.16 10.72
CA VAL A 238 22.99 -17.06 9.56
C VAL A 238 22.25 -16.33 8.43
N LYS A 239 23.01 -15.95 7.41
CA LYS A 239 22.51 -15.21 6.25
C LYS A 239 21.70 -16.12 5.31
N ARG A 240 20.92 -15.52 4.42
CA ARG A 240 20.15 -16.26 3.41
C ARG A 240 21.00 -17.11 2.47
N ASP A 241 22.22 -16.70 2.19
CA ASP A 241 23.19 -17.46 1.40
C ASP A 241 23.92 -18.56 2.20
N GLY A 242 23.57 -18.74 3.48
CA GLY A 242 24.20 -19.68 4.40
C GLY A 242 25.48 -19.18 5.04
N SER A 243 25.97 -18.00 4.70
CA SER A 243 27.13 -17.39 5.36
C SER A 243 26.81 -17.05 6.82
N LYS A 244 27.83 -17.08 7.69
CA LYS A 244 27.68 -16.93 9.14
C LYS A 244 28.51 -15.75 9.62
N VAL A 245 27.86 -14.80 10.28
CA VAL A 245 28.49 -13.59 10.82
C VAL A 245 28.29 -13.54 12.33
N LYS A 246 29.36 -13.43 13.09
CA LYS A 246 29.28 -13.26 14.56
C LYS A 246 28.79 -11.85 14.88
N SER A 247 27.85 -11.74 15.80
CA SER A 247 27.30 -10.47 16.26
C SER A 247 26.99 -10.54 17.76
N LYS A 248 26.57 -9.41 18.34
CA LYS A 248 26.22 -9.30 19.75
C LYS A 248 24.98 -8.45 19.92
N ILE A 249 24.05 -8.90 20.73
CA ILE A 249 22.87 -8.15 21.13
C ILE A 249 23.32 -7.08 22.11
N LYS A 250 23.19 -5.79 21.76
CA LYS A 250 23.49 -4.69 22.67
C LYS A 250 22.31 -4.43 23.62
N GLU A 251 21.10 -4.39 23.07
CA GLU A 251 19.87 -4.19 23.82
C GLU A 251 18.78 -5.12 23.31
N LEU A 252 17.93 -5.57 24.23
CA LEU A 252 16.83 -6.49 23.97
C LEU A 252 15.52 -5.85 24.44
N TYR A 253 14.51 -5.89 23.57
CA TYR A 253 13.20 -5.33 23.85
C TYR A 253 12.10 -6.35 23.59
N THR A 254 11.00 -6.24 24.34
CA THR A 254 9.71 -6.88 24.02
C THR A 254 8.65 -5.79 23.84
N PHE A 255 7.48 -6.15 23.34
CA PHE A 255 6.38 -5.20 23.14
C PHE A 255 5.46 -5.17 24.35
N GLU A 256 5.00 -3.97 24.71
CA GLU A 256 3.97 -3.72 25.72
C GLU A 256 3.15 -2.49 25.30
N GLY A 257 1.83 -2.66 25.20
CA GLY A 257 0.97 -1.65 24.58
C GLY A 257 1.43 -1.37 23.14
N LEU A 258 1.58 -0.11 22.82
CA LEU A 258 2.13 0.38 21.54
C LEU A 258 3.65 0.56 21.55
N GLY A 259 4.28 0.37 22.71
CA GLY A 259 5.70 0.63 22.91
C GLY A 259 6.56 -0.62 22.96
N LYS A 260 7.86 -0.38 23.13
CA LYS A 260 8.85 -1.41 23.38
C LYS A 260 9.44 -1.16 24.77
N ILE A 261 9.53 -2.20 25.57
CA ILE A 261 10.18 -2.18 26.87
C ILE A 261 11.48 -2.95 26.84
N LYS A 262 12.51 -2.40 27.46
CA LYS A 262 13.81 -3.06 27.57
C LYS A 262 13.70 -4.19 28.59
N VAL A 263 14.20 -5.37 28.21
CA VAL A 263 14.19 -6.57 29.04
C VAL A 263 15.56 -7.24 29.06
N GLN A 264 15.84 -8.01 30.11
CA GLN A 264 17.09 -8.75 30.22
C GLN A 264 17.06 -10.09 29.47
N GLU A 265 15.88 -10.70 29.37
CA GLU A 265 15.69 -11.98 28.72
C GLU A 265 14.31 -12.06 28.07
N VAL A 266 14.23 -12.74 26.92
CA VAL A 266 12.99 -13.08 26.21
C VAL A 266 12.92 -14.59 26.06
N ALA A 267 11.75 -15.14 26.35
CA ALA A 267 11.46 -16.56 26.22
C ALA A 267 10.89 -16.92 24.85
N THR A 268 10.96 -18.19 24.51
CA THR A 268 10.41 -18.76 23.28
C THR A 268 8.94 -18.44 23.08
N GLY A 269 8.56 -18.12 21.84
CA GLY A 269 7.19 -17.78 21.43
C GLY A 269 6.88 -16.30 21.44
N ASP A 270 7.65 -15.48 22.15
CA ASP A 270 7.43 -14.04 22.18
C ASP A 270 8.05 -13.31 20.99
N ILE A 271 7.48 -12.16 20.63
CA ILE A 271 8.02 -11.26 19.61
C ILE A 271 8.96 -10.27 20.30
N CYS A 272 10.19 -10.18 19.79
CA CYS A 272 11.20 -9.32 20.37
C CYS A 272 11.90 -8.44 19.33
N ALA A 273 12.55 -7.41 19.82
CA ALA A 273 13.32 -6.46 19.03
C ALA A 273 14.76 -6.39 19.54
N LEU A 274 15.70 -6.56 18.62
CA LEU A 274 17.14 -6.64 18.89
C LEU A 274 17.85 -5.42 18.35
N VAL A 275 18.67 -4.78 19.17
CA VAL A 275 19.47 -3.62 18.83
C VAL A 275 20.96 -3.96 18.89
N GLY A 276 21.72 -3.35 18.00
CA GLY A 276 23.17 -3.43 17.95
C GLY A 276 23.73 -4.58 17.11
N LEU A 277 22.88 -5.26 16.37
CA LEU A 277 23.31 -6.21 15.34
C LEU A 277 23.88 -5.44 14.14
N GLU A 278 24.94 -5.96 13.53
CA GLU A 278 25.57 -5.35 12.36
C GLU A 278 25.32 -6.22 11.12
N GLY A 279 25.05 -5.57 9.98
CA GLY A 279 24.95 -6.22 8.67
C GLY A 279 23.83 -7.26 8.56
N PHE A 280 22.74 -7.15 9.31
CA PHE A 280 21.61 -8.06 9.25
C PHE A 280 20.55 -7.58 8.24
N ASP A 281 19.80 -8.54 7.71
CA ASP A 281 18.66 -8.29 6.83
C ASP A 281 17.46 -9.15 7.21
N ILE A 282 16.29 -8.80 6.67
CA ILE A 282 15.10 -9.64 6.82
C ILE A 282 15.35 -11.00 6.16
N GLY A 283 14.94 -12.07 6.83
CA GLY A 283 15.17 -13.44 6.40
C GLY A 283 16.47 -14.04 6.92
N ASP A 284 17.34 -13.25 7.56
CA ASP A 284 18.46 -13.79 8.31
C ASP A 284 17.98 -14.44 9.61
N THR A 285 18.71 -15.44 10.08
CA THR A 285 18.41 -16.10 11.36
C THR A 285 19.41 -15.68 12.42
N VAL A 286 18.90 -15.21 13.56
CA VAL A 286 19.67 -15.08 14.79
C VAL A 286 19.76 -16.46 15.43
N ALA A 287 20.98 -17.00 15.57
CA ALA A 287 21.23 -18.34 16.04
C ALA A 287 22.26 -18.37 17.17
N ASP A 288 22.30 -19.49 17.87
CA ASP A 288 23.31 -19.75 18.89
C ASP A 288 24.71 -19.84 18.28
N VAL A 289 25.74 -19.54 19.09
CA VAL A 289 27.14 -19.57 18.66
C VAL A 289 27.67 -21.00 18.51
N GLU A 290 27.18 -21.96 19.34
CA GLU A 290 27.68 -23.32 19.36
C GLU A 290 27.17 -24.14 18.17
N ASP A 291 25.88 -24.00 17.82
CA ASP A 291 25.27 -24.71 16.70
C ASP A 291 24.38 -23.75 15.89
N PRO A 292 24.97 -22.88 15.06
CA PRO A 292 24.22 -21.90 14.29
C PRO A 292 23.48 -22.53 13.10
N GLN A 293 22.17 -22.72 13.25
CA GLN A 293 21.29 -23.27 12.23
C GLN A 293 20.38 -22.16 11.68
N GLY A 294 20.28 -22.06 10.34
CA GLY A 294 19.35 -21.15 9.66
C GLY A 294 17.93 -21.69 9.64
N LEU A 295 16.94 -20.83 9.80
CA LEU A 295 15.55 -21.13 9.52
C LEU A 295 15.27 -21.03 8.02
N LYS A 296 14.19 -21.67 7.57
CA LYS A 296 13.73 -21.52 6.19
C LYS A 296 13.45 -20.04 5.92
N THR A 297 14.12 -19.51 4.91
CA THR A 297 13.97 -18.11 4.53
C THR A 297 12.58 -17.86 3.94
N ILE A 298 12.00 -16.71 4.27
CA ILE A 298 10.77 -16.25 3.66
C ILE A 298 11.13 -15.70 2.27
N ALA A 299 10.41 -16.13 1.24
CA ALA A 299 10.58 -15.58 -0.09
C ALA A 299 10.24 -14.09 -0.07
N ILE A 300 11.14 -13.25 -0.55
CA ILE A 300 10.88 -11.84 -0.76
C ILE A 300 10.43 -11.71 -2.20
N ASP A 301 9.19 -11.25 -2.41
CA ASP A 301 8.72 -10.98 -3.75
C ASP A 301 9.59 -9.91 -4.38
N GLU A 302 10.07 -10.19 -5.57
CA GLU A 302 10.91 -9.25 -6.30
C GLU A 302 10.07 -8.10 -6.87
N PRO A 303 10.70 -6.91 -7.07
CA PRO A 303 10.04 -5.81 -7.73
C PRO A 303 9.49 -6.19 -9.11
N THR A 304 8.31 -5.72 -9.43
CA THR A 304 7.66 -5.91 -10.74
C THR A 304 7.59 -4.62 -11.56
N MET A 305 7.80 -3.48 -10.92
CA MET A 305 7.73 -2.15 -11.52
C MET A 305 8.96 -1.30 -11.23
N SER A 306 9.22 -0.33 -12.10
CA SER A 306 10.26 0.68 -11.92
C SER A 306 9.74 2.06 -12.30
N MET A 307 10.29 3.09 -11.68
CA MET A 307 10.08 4.49 -12.00
C MET A 307 11.41 5.24 -12.00
N LEU A 308 11.55 6.19 -12.92
CA LEU A 308 12.68 7.09 -12.96
C LEU A 308 12.43 8.25 -11.99
N PHE A 309 13.33 8.44 -11.03
CA PHE A 309 13.38 9.61 -10.16
C PHE A 309 14.49 10.54 -10.65
N THR A 310 14.19 11.83 -10.81
CA THR A 310 15.17 12.83 -11.22
C THR A 310 14.98 14.12 -10.45
N ILE A 311 16.01 14.96 -10.44
CA ILE A 311 15.90 16.31 -9.86
C ILE A 311 14.81 17.11 -10.58
N ASN A 312 14.19 18.03 -9.87
CA ASN A 312 13.28 19.00 -10.48
C ASN A 312 14.12 20.06 -11.23
N ASP A 313 13.99 20.12 -12.55
CA ASP A 313 14.64 21.10 -13.43
C ASP A 313 13.62 22.05 -14.07
N SER A 314 12.41 22.14 -13.51
CA SER A 314 11.36 23.04 -13.97
C SER A 314 11.72 24.51 -13.69
N PRO A 315 11.06 25.48 -14.37
CA PRO A 315 11.19 26.90 -14.05
C PRO A 315 10.79 27.28 -12.62
N PHE A 316 10.07 26.38 -11.90
CA PHE A 316 9.66 26.56 -10.51
C PHE A 316 10.52 25.79 -9.50
N PHE A 317 11.67 25.30 -9.93
CA PHE A 317 12.66 24.63 -9.09
C PHE A 317 12.97 25.42 -7.81
N GLY A 318 12.91 24.74 -6.66
CA GLY A 318 13.27 25.31 -5.35
C GLY A 318 12.29 26.33 -4.77
N GLN A 319 11.11 26.50 -5.36
CA GLN A 319 10.12 27.44 -4.82
C GLN A 319 9.34 26.86 -3.64
N ASP A 320 9.13 25.56 -3.62
CA ASP A 320 8.29 24.89 -2.63
C ASP A 320 9.10 24.01 -1.67
N GLY A 321 10.12 23.32 -2.19
CA GLY A 321 10.88 22.31 -1.45
C GLY A 321 12.19 22.83 -0.87
N LYS A 322 12.65 22.14 0.19
CA LYS A 322 13.95 22.38 0.85
C LYS A 322 15.04 21.47 0.29
N PHE A 323 14.66 20.26 -0.12
CA PHE A 323 15.58 19.21 -0.58
C PHE A 323 15.42 19.02 -2.09
N VAL A 324 16.29 19.63 -2.86
CA VAL A 324 16.11 19.76 -4.31
C VAL A 324 17.29 19.24 -5.14
N THR A 325 18.38 18.77 -4.48
CA THR A 325 19.59 18.30 -5.17
C THR A 325 19.60 16.78 -5.30
N SER A 326 20.33 16.26 -6.30
CA SER A 326 20.55 14.81 -6.49
C SER A 326 21.12 14.14 -5.24
N ARG A 327 22.02 14.82 -4.52
CA ARG A 327 22.56 14.33 -3.26
C ARG A 327 21.47 14.11 -2.20
N HIS A 328 20.55 15.05 -2.02
CA HIS A 328 19.45 14.92 -1.08
C HIS A 328 18.54 13.73 -1.44
N ILE A 329 18.22 13.58 -2.73
CA ILE A 329 17.40 12.48 -3.22
C ILE A 329 18.10 11.15 -2.97
N LYS A 330 19.39 11.05 -3.29
CA LYS A 330 20.20 9.84 -3.08
C LYS A 330 20.23 9.44 -1.61
N GLU A 331 20.61 10.35 -0.72
CA GLU A 331 20.67 10.11 0.72
C GLU A 331 19.30 9.67 1.29
N ARG A 332 18.22 10.22 0.75
CA ARG A 332 16.86 9.83 1.17
C ARG A 332 16.47 8.44 0.68
N LEU A 333 16.79 8.11 -0.56
CA LEU A 333 16.56 6.78 -1.13
C LEU A 333 17.41 5.70 -0.41
N GLU A 334 18.68 6.00 -0.09
CA GLU A 334 19.54 5.11 0.70
C GLU A 334 18.93 4.83 2.10
N LYS A 335 18.40 5.85 2.79
CA LYS A 335 17.69 5.67 4.06
C LYS A 335 16.42 4.82 3.91
N GLU A 336 15.74 4.93 2.78
CA GLU A 336 14.57 4.09 2.53
C GLU A 336 14.95 2.63 2.33
N LEU A 337 16.05 2.35 1.63
CA LEU A 337 16.58 0.99 1.45
C LEU A 337 16.95 0.31 2.78
N GLU A 338 17.31 1.08 3.81
CA GLU A 338 17.58 0.53 5.15
C GLU A 338 16.32 -0.05 5.83
N LYS A 339 15.13 0.41 5.42
CA LYS A 339 13.85 0.04 6.03
C LYS A 339 13.00 -0.86 5.14
N ASN A 340 13.13 -0.72 3.82
CA ASN A 340 12.26 -1.32 2.83
C ASN A 340 13.02 -2.23 1.86
N LEU A 341 13.02 -3.52 2.14
CA LEU A 341 13.70 -4.52 1.28
C LEU A 341 12.98 -4.83 -0.03
N ALA A 342 11.72 -4.43 -0.17
CA ALA A 342 10.98 -4.58 -1.41
C ALA A 342 11.33 -3.49 -2.42
N LEU A 343 12.13 -2.50 -2.00
CA LEU A 343 12.64 -1.42 -2.83
C LEU A 343 14.05 -1.76 -3.31
N ARG A 344 14.36 -1.43 -4.55
CA ARG A 344 15.73 -1.43 -5.11
C ARG A 344 15.97 -0.11 -5.80
N VAL A 345 17.15 0.44 -5.69
CA VAL A 345 17.56 1.68 -6.32
C VAL A 345 18.84 1.43 -7.10
N GLU A 346 18.86 1.84 -8.37
CA GLU A 346 20.04 1.79 -9.23
C GLU A 346 20.36 3.21 -9.73
N GLU A 347 21.62 3.55 -9.69
CA GLU A 347 22.12 4.76 -10.34
C GLU A 347 22.08 4.57 -11.86
N THR A 348 21.71 5.59 -12.59
CA THR A 348 21.78 5.60 -14.06
C THR A 348 23.08 6.20 -14.53
N ASP A 349 23.31 6.27 -15.85
CA ASP A 349 24.46 6.97 -16.44
C ASP A 349 24.52 8.47 -16.11
N SER A 350 23.47 9.02 -15.52
CA SER A 350 23.38 10.41 -15.08
C SER A 350 23.32 10.47 -13.55
N ALA A 351 24.19 11.26 -12.93
CA ALA A 351 24.23 11.47 -11.48
C ALA A 351 22.94 12.09 -10.89
N ASP A 352 22.06 12.62 -11.71
CA ASP A 352 20.80 13.27 -11.31
C ASP A 352 19.57 12.37 -11.50
N LYS A 353 19.77 11.10 -11.88
CA LYS A 353 18.71 10.16 -12.22
C LYS A 353 18.90 8.83 -11.50
N PHE A 354 17.84 8.37 -10.86
CA PHE A 354 17.82 7.11 -10.12
C PHE A 354 16.67 6.24 -10.64
N MET A 355 16.98 4.99 -10.96
CA MET A 355 15.93 4.01 -11.26
C MET A 355 15.50 3.35 -9.95
N VAL A 356 14.25 3.55 -9.59
CA VAL A 356 13.66 3.02 -8.35
C VAL A 356 12.69 1.91 -8.71
N PHE A 357 12.91 0.73 -8.12
CA PHE A 357 12.15 -0.48 -8.38
C PHE A 357 11.29 -0.81 -7.16
N GLY A 358 10.04 -1.18 -7.40
CA GLY A 358 9.07 -1.52 -6.37
C GLY A 358 8.06 -2.56 -6.87
N ARG A 359 7.14 -2.96 -6.00
CA ARG A 359 6.15 -4.00 -6.33
C ARG A 359 4.99 -3.51 -7.18
N GLY A 360 4.60 -2.25 -7.00
CA GLY A 360 3.47 -1.67 -7.70
C GLY A 360 3.48 -0.15 -7.65
N VAL A 361 2.51 0.46 -8.33
CA VAL A 361 2.37 1.93 -8.37
C VAL A 361 2.10 2.49 -6.98
N LEU A 362 1.24 1.83 -6.18
CA LEU A 362 0.92 2.29 -4.83
C LEU A 362 2.14 2.27 -3.91
N HIS A 363 2.95 1.22 -3.96
CA HIS A 363 4.17 1.12 -3.16
C HIS A 363 5.14 2.29 -3.45
N LEU A 364 5.38 2.60 -4.73
CA LEU A 364 6.25 3.71 -5.12
C LEU A 364 5.60 5.08 -4.87
N SER A 365 4.28 5.22 -5.00
CA SER A 365 3.58 6.48 -4.71
C SER A 365 3.61 6.85 -3.24
N VAL A 366 3.57 5.85 -2.34
CA VAL A 366 3.75 6.07 -0.89
C VAL A 366 5.12 6.66 -0.59
N LEU A 367 6.19 6.14 -1.22
CA LEU A 367 7.53 6.70 -1.08
C LEU A 367 7.59 8.15 -1.58
N ILE A 368 7.05 8.42 -2.77
CA ILE A 368 7.04 9.76 -3.38
C ILE A 368 6.25 10.74 -2.50
N GLU A 369 5.08 10.34 -2.01
CA GLU A 369 4.26 11.18 -1.15
C GLU A 369 4.93 11.46 0.20
N THR A 370 5.63 10.47 0.77
CA THR A 370 6.42 10.66 1.99
C THR A 370 7.54 11.68 1.75
N MET A 371 8.29 11.53 0.65
CA MET A 371 9.33 12.50 0.26
C MET A 371 8.75 13.90 0.06
N ARG A 372 7.58 14.01 -0.59
CA ARG A 372 6.88 15.28 -0.78
C ARG A 372 6.59 15.99 0.55
N ARG A 373 6.08 15.25 1.55
CA ARG A 373 5.76 15.78 2.89
C ARG A 373 7.01 16.14 3.70
N GLU A 374 8.09 15.42 3.48
CA GLU A 374 9.40 15.73 4.07
C GLU A 374 10.04 17.00 3.46
N GLY A 375 9.50 17.53 2.37
CA GLY A 375 9.95 18.76 1.73
C GLY A 375 10.88 18.57 0.53
N TYR A 376 10.84 17.41 -0.11
CA TYR A 376 11.59 17.14 -1.35
C TYR A 376 10.84 17.64 -2.59
N GLU A 377 11.59 18.08 -3.59
CA GLU A 377 11.11 18.26 -4.96
C GLU A 377 11.74 17.21 -5.85
N VAL A 378 10.93 16.47 -6.59
CA VAL A 378 11.38 15.41 -7.49
C VAL A 378 10.54 15.42 -8.76
N GLN A 379 11.11 14.91 -9.84
CA GLN A 379 10.35 14.57 -11.05
C GLN A 379 10.35 13.07 -11.23
N ILE A 380 9.20 12.53 -11.57
CA ILE A 380 8.97 11.11 -11.69
C ILE A 380 8.57 10.78 -13.12
N GLY A 381 9.25 9.80 -13.70
CA GLY A 381 8.93 9.27 -15.02
C GLY A 381 7.76 8.28 -14.98
N GLN A 382 7.25 7.94 -16.16
CA GLN A 382 6.18 6.96 -16.31
C GLN A 382 6.54 5.62 -15.64
N PRO A 383 5.60 5.01 -14.87
CA PRO A 383 5.78 3.66 -14.36
C PRO A 383 6.02 2.65 -15.48
N GLN A 384 7.03 1.82 -15.32
CA GLN A 384 7.39 0.78 -16.28
C GLN A 384 7.41 -0.59 -15.60
N VAL A 385 6.89 -1.61 -16.26
CA VAL A 385 7.00 -2.99 -15.79
C VAL A 385 8.40 -3.54 -16.10
N ILE A 386 8.89 -4.40 -15.22
CA ILE A 386 10.20 -5.03 -15.38
C ILE A 386 10.04 -6.22 -16.32
N ILE A 387 10.67 -6.13 -17.49
CA ILE A 387 10.73 -7.23 -18.46
C ILE A 387 11.92 -8.12 -18.12
N ARG A 388 11.71 -9.43 -18.08
CA ARG A 388 12.75 -10.44 -17.88
C ARG A 388 12.92 -11.30 -19.11
N GLU A 389 14.07 -11.89 -19.26
CA GLU A 389 14.34 -12.86 -20.32
C GLU A 389 14.53 -14.25 -19.71
N PHE A 390 13.70 -15.20 -20.12
CA PHE A 390 13.82 -16.61 -19.77
C PHE A 390 14.00 -17.41 -21.05
N ASP A 391 15.08 -18.14 -21.14
CA ASP A 391 15.43 -18.96 -22.31
C ASP A 391 15.37 -18.20 -23.66
N GLY A 392 15.79 -16.92 -23.66
CA GLY A 392 15.76 -16.07 -24.86
C GLY A 392 14.38 -15.46 -25.19
N VAL A 393 13.37 -15.70 -24.34
CA VAL A 393 12.02 -15.14 -24.51
C VAL A 393 11.81 -13.99 -23.54
N LYS A 394 11.41 -12.83 -24.06
CA LYS A 394 11.03 -11.68 -23.21
C LYS A 394 9.70 -11.97 -22.52
N CYS A 395 9.71 -11.94 -21.20
CA CYS A 395 8.56 -12.18 -20.35
C CYS A 395 8.20 -10.92 -19.55
N GLU A 396 6.92 -10.72 -19.37
CA GLU A 396 6.35 -9.63 -18.58
C GLU A 396 5.58 -10.18 -17.38
N PRO A 397 5.49 -9.40 -16.27
CA PRO A 397 4.70 -9.82 -15.12
C PRO A 397 3.21 -9.84 -15.48
N VAL A 398 2.53 -10.91 -15.07
CA VAL A 398 1.09 -11.12 -15.24
C VAL A 398 0.43 -11.17 -13.86
N GLU A 399 -0.72 -10.53 -13.74
CA GLU A 399 -1.48 -10.43 -12.51
C GLU A 399 -2.87 -11.03 -12.67
N GLN A 400 -3.38 -11.62 -11.62
CA GLN A 400 -4.80 -11.92 -11.48
C GLN A 400 -5.52 -10.65 -11.06
N LEU A 401 -6.42 -10.20 -11.92
CA LEU A 401 -7.26 -9.03 -11.72
C LEU A 401 -8.68 -9.48 -11.37
N THR A 402 -9.22 -9.00 -10.27
CA THR A 402 -10.62 -9.19 -9.87
C THR A 402 -11.33 -7.85 -9.90
N ILE A 403 -12.45 -7.78 -10.62
CA ILE A 403 -13.29 -6.59 -10.73
C ILE A 403 -14.68 -6.95 -10.24
N ASP A 404 -15.15 -6.26 -9.21
CA ASP A 404 -16.53 -6.32 -8.72
C ASP A 404 -17.25 -5.03 -9.12
N LEU A 405 -18.36 -5.14 -9.85
CA LEU A 405 -19.04 -4.00 -10.47
C LEU A 405 -20.54 -4.31 -10.72
N PRO A 406 -21.41 -3.30 -10.95
CA PRO A 406 -22.79 -3.54 -11.34
C PRO A 406 -22.90 -4.36 -12.63
N GLU A 407 -23.81 -5.33 -12.67
CA GLU A 407 -24.01 -6.23 -13.83
C GLU A 407 -24.20 -5.44 -15.13
N SER A 408 -24.93 -4.34 -15.10
CA SER A 408 -25.26 -3.49 -16.25
C SER A 408 -24.04 -2.95 -17.01
N VAL A 409 -22.87 -2.85 -16.37
CA VAL A 409 -21.63 -2.30 -16.94
C VAL A 409 -20.54 -3.36 -17.12
N SER A 410 -20.82 -4.64 -16.82
CA SER A 410 -19.86 -5.75 -16.88
C SER A 410 -19.27 -5.92 -18.30
N GLY A 411 -20.09 -5.85 -19.34
CA GLY A 411 -19.63 -5.96 -20.72
C GLY A 411 -18.58 -4.90 -21.11
N LYS A 412 -18.74 -3.66 -20.62
CA LYS A 412 -17.78 -2.58 -20.87
C LYS A 412 -16.46 -2.81 -20.14
N ALA A 413 -16.51 -3.33 -18.92
CA ALA A 413 -15.31 -3.69 -18.17
C ALA A 413 -14.54 -4.82 -18.84
N VAL A 414 -15.22 -5.86 -19.33
CA VAL A 414 -14.62 -6.96 -20.10
C VAL A 414 -13.93 -6.44 -21.36
N GLU A 415 -14.56 -5.53 -22.09
CA GLU A 415 -13.97 -4.88 -23.28
C GLU A 415 -12.68 -4.12 -22.91
N MET A 416 -12.73 -3.27 -21.85
CA MET A 416 -11.57 -2.50 -21.40
C MET A 416 -10.38 -3.39 -21.03
N VAL A 417 -10.63 -4.51 -20.36
CA VAL A 417 -9.59 -5.45 -19.93
C VAL A 417 -9.06 -6.24 -21.15
N SER A 418 -9.92 -6.66 -22.06
CA SER A 418 -9.53 -7.41 -23.26
C SER A 418 -8.65 -6.60 -24.22
N ILE A 419 -8.95 -5.31 -24.41
CA ILE A 419 -8.10 -4.38 -25.19
C ILE A 419 -6.69 -4.29 -24.58
N ARG A 420 -6.58 -4.44 -23.27
CA ARG A 420 -5.33 -4.41 -22.50
C ARG A 420 -4.66 -5.79 -22.37
N LYS A 421 -5.08 -6.76 -23.22
CA LYS A 421 -4.55 -8.13 -23.26
C LYS A 421 -4.87 -8.97 -22.01
N GLY A 422 -5.90 -8.59 -21.26
CA GLY A 422 -6.43 -9.41 -20.18
C GLY A 422 -7.29 -10.56 -20.74
N GLU A 423 -7.11 -11.75 -20.17
CA GLU A 423 -7.84 -12.96 -20.47
C GLU A 423 -8.78 -13.29 -19.31
N MET A 424 -10.07 -13.45 -19.60
CA MET A 424 -11.06 -13.81 -18.59
C MET A 424 -10.85 -15.24 -18.14
N ILE A 425 -10.80 -15.43 -16.81
CA ILE A 425 -10.68 -16.76 -16.17
C ILE A 425 -11.92 -17.13 -15.37
N GLY A 426 -12.75 -16.16 -14.98
CA GLY A 426 -13.98 -16.38 -14.25
C GLY A 426 -14.96 -15.22 -14.35
N MET A 427 -16.25 -15.52 -14.19
CA MET A 427 -17.31 -14.54 -14.12
C MET A 427 -18.46 -15.10 -13.27
N GLU A 428 -18.83 -14.41 -12.22
CA GLU A 428 -19.85 -14.83 -11.26
C GLU A 428 -20.84 -13.71 -10.97
N ALA A 429 -22.12 -14.01 -11.03
CA ALA A 429 -23.18 -13.08 -10.65
C ALA A 429 -23.44 -13.15 -9.14
N LYS A 430 -23.40 -11.98 -8.45
CA LYS A 430 -23.70 -11.83 -7.02
C LYS A 430 -24.82 -10.81 -6.83
N GLY A 431 -26.05 -11.26 -6.96
CA GLY A 431 -27.23 -10.37 -6.93
C GLY A 431 -27.24 -9.40 -8.12
N GLU A 432 -27.21 -8.10 -7.86
CA GLU A 432 -27.13 -7.04 -8.89
C GLU A 432 -25.69 -6.71 -9.32
N ARG A 433 -24.71 -7.40 -8.78
CA ARG A 433 -23.28 -7.19 -9.07
C ARG A 433 -22.69 -8.39 -9.80
N MET A 434 -21.63 -8.14 -10.53
CA MET A 434 -20.86 -9.15 -11.27
C MET A 434 -19.40 -9.10 -10.81
N VAL A 435 -18.87 -10.23 -10.44
CA VAL A 435 -17.43 -10.42 -10.17
C VAL A 435 -16.79 -11.04 -11.39
N CYS A 436 -15.81 -10.34 -11.97
CA CYS A 436 -15.07 -10.79 -13.14
C CYS A 436 -13.60 -10.99 -12.76
N GLU A 437 -13.04 -12.14 -13.12
CA GLU A 437 -11.63 -12.47 -12.89
C GLU A 437 -10.88 -12.60 -14.22
N PHE A 438 -9.66 -12.04 -14.25
CA PHE A 438 -8.82 -12.02 -15.44
C PHE A 438 -7.36 -12.31 -15.11
N LEU A 439 -6.61 -12.84 -16.08
CA LEU A 439 -5.15 -12.77 -16.12
C LEU A 439 -4.74 -11.65 -17.08
N ILE A 440 -4.06 -10.63 -16.54
CA ILE A 440 -3.71 -9.41 -17.29
C ILE A 440 -2.23 -9.08 -17.11
N PRO A 441 -1.49 -8.66 -18.17
CA PRO A 441 -0.17 -8.08 -17.99
C PRO A 441 -0.19 -6.86 -17.04
N SER A 442 0.76 -6.76 -16.11
CA SER A 442 0.82 -5.64 -15.14
C SER A 442 0.79 -4.26 -15.81
N ARG A 443 1.40 -4.11 -17.01
CA ARG A 443 1.31 -2.87 -17.79
C ARG A 443 -0.10 -2.55 -18.29
N GLY A 444 -0.99 -3.54 -18.35
CA GLY A 444 -2.40 -3.36 -18.70
C GLY A 444 -3.25 -2.82 -17.56
N ILE A 445 -2.77 -2.94 -16.32
CA ILE A 445 -3.45 -2.44 -15.11
C ILE A 445 -3.25 -0.93 -14.96
N ILE A 446 -2.11 -0.40 -15.42
CA ILE A 446 -1.78 1.04 -15.31
C ILE A 446 -2.89 1.86 -15.97
N GLY A 447 -3.54 2.74 -15.19
CA GLY A 447 -4.64 3.61 -15.63
C GLY A 447 -6.01 2.91 -15.84
N LEU A 448 -6.11 1.59 -15.64
CA LEU A 448 -7.38 0.85 -15.79
C LEU A 448 -8.38 1.24 -14.70
N ARG A 449 -7.92 1.38 -13.46
CA ARG A 449 -8.77 1.71 -12.31
C ARG A 449 -9.60 2.97 -12.54
N ASN A 450 -8.96 4.06 -12.98
CA ASN A 450 -9.64 5.34 -13.22
C ASN A 450 -10.67 5.25 -14.36
N GLN A 451 -10.37 4.47 -15.39
CA GLN A 451 -11.31 4.23 -16.49
C GLN A 451 -12.52 3.41 -16.01
N LEU A 452 -12.31 2.37 -15.18
CA LEU A 452 -13.39 1.59 -14.60
C LEU A 452 -14.26 2.44 -13.66
N LEU A 453 -13.67 3.22 -12.76
CA LEU A 453 -14.40 4.11 -11.87
C LEU A 453 -15.25 5.12 -12.65
N THR A 454 -14.70 5.71 -13.72
CA THR A 454 -15.45 6.61 -14.59
C THR A 454 -16.61 5.90 -15.30
N ALA A 455 -16.38 4.67 -15.78
CA ALA A 455 -17.39 3.89 -16.49
C ALA A 455 -18.54 3.40 -15.60
N THR A 456 -18.27 3.22 -14.30
CA THR A 456 -19.19 2.69 -13.29
C THR A 456 -19.68 3.76 -12.31
N ALA A 457 -19.46 5.05 -12.59
CA ALA A 457 -19.80 6.16 -11.69
C ALA A 457 -19.22 6.00 -10.26
N GLY A 458 -18.05 5.37 -10.15
CA GLY A 458 -17.36 5.14 -8.88
C GLY A 458 -17.66 3.80 -8.20
N GLU A 459 -18.54 2.97 -8.76
CA GLU A 459 -19.02 1.76 -8.10
C GLU A 459 -18.14 0.52 -8.30
N ALA A 460 -17.16 0.54 -9.23
CA ALA A 460 -16.26 -0.59 -9.45
C ALA A 460 -15.25 -0.73 -8.30
N ILE A 461 -15.10 -1.96 -7.82
CA ILE A 461 -14.03 -2.36 -6.91
C ILE A 461 -13.04 -3.20 -7.71
N MET A 462 -11.79 -2.79 -7.72
CA MET A 462 -10.74 -3.45 -8.47
C MET A 462 -9.61 -3.89 -7.54
N THR A 463 -9.24 -5.15 -7.61
CA THR A 463 -8.08 -5.72 -6.90
C THR A 463 -7.24 -6.53 -7.86
N HIS A 464 -5.94 -6.57 -7.64
CA HIS A 464 -5.03 -7.34 -8.47
C HIS A 464 -3.89 -7.92 -7.63
N ARG A 465 -3.29 -9.02 -8.08
CA ARG A 465 -2.14 -9.65 -7.45
C ARG A 465 -1.20 -10.24 -8.49
N PHE A 466 0.10 -10.14 -8.25
CA PHE A 466 1.11 -10.79 -9.07
C PHE A 466 0.92 -12.30 -9.05
N MET A 467 1.02 -12.94 -10.22
CA MET A 467 0.96 -14.38 -10.37
C MET A 467 2.33 -14.95 -10.82
N GLU A 468 2.74 -14.60 -12.02
CA GLU A 468 3.96 -15.14 -12.64
C GLU A 468 4.45 -14.26 -13.80
N TYR A 469 5.60 -14.59 -14.34
CA TYR A 469 6.08 -14.02 -15.59
C TYR A 469 5.63 -14.87 -16.78
N GLN A 470 5.01 -14.27 -17.78
CA GLN A 470 4.59 -14.92 -19.02
C GLN A 470 5.21 -14.21 -20.23
N PRO A 471 5.32 -14.89 -21.40
CA PRO A 471 5.76 -14.26 -22.65
C PRO A 471 4.98 -12.99 -22.95
N MET A 472 5.67 -11.96 -23.41
CA MET A 472 5.09 -10.64 -23.66
C MET A 472 3.93 -10.68 -24.68
N LYS A 473 2.75 -10.16 -24.31
CA LYS A 473 1.49 -10.22 -25.09
C LYS A 473 1.30 -9.02 -26.04
N GLY A 474 2.27 -8.72 -26.91
CA GLY A 474 2.12 -7.66 -27.91
C GLY A 474 1.84 -6.25 -27.31
N ASP A 475 1.46 -5.28 -28.13
CA ASP A 475 1.25 -3.90 -27.69
C ASP A 475 -0.09 -3.69 -26.99
N ILE A 476 -0.07 -2.86 -25.95
CA ILE A 476 -1.25 -2.37 -25.24
C ILE A 476 -1.45 -0.90 -25.58
N PRO A 477 -2.66 -0.49 -26.01
CA PRO A 477 -2.95 0.91 -26.29
C PRO A 477 -2.71 1.78 -25.05
N GLN A 478 -1.90 2.80 -25.22
CA GLN A 478 -1.73 3.85 -24.22
C GLN A 478 -2.84 4.91 -24.36
N ARG A 479 -2.75 6.01 -23.58
CA ARG A 479 -3.66 7.14 -23.69
C ARG A 479 -3.80 7.59 -25.15
N GLN A 480 -5.02 7.63 -25.65
CA GLN A 480 -5.31 8.01 -27.04
C GLN A 480 -5.27 9.52 -27.27
N ASN A 481 -5.57 10.29 -26.24
CA ASN A 481 -5.63 11.74 -26.30
C ASN A 481 -4.26 12.36 -26.06
N GLY A 482 -3.90 13.37 -26.86
CA GLY A 482 -2.69 14.16 -26.67
C GLY A 482 -2.79 15.12 -25.49
N SER A 483 -1.72 15.86 -25.27
CA SER A 483 -1.64 16.86 -24.20
C SER A 483 -1.85 18.29 -24.72
N LEU A 484 -2.54 19.12 -23.93
CA LEU A 484 -2.50 20.58 -24.08
C LEU A 484 -1.26 21.08 -23.31
N VAL A 485 -0.28 21.64 -24.04
CA VAL A 485 1.00 22.05 -23.49
C VAL A 485 1.12 23.56 -23.48
N SER A 486 1.53 24.14 -22.36
CA SER A 486 1.74 25.59 -22.26
C SER A 486 2.85 26.08 -23.19
N MET A 487 2.57 27.18 -23.90
CA MET A 487 3.50 27.82 -24.82
C MET A 487 4.52 28.71 -24.12
N GLU A 488 4.18 29.27 -22.96
CA GLU A 488 5.01 30.26 -22.27
C GLU A 488 4.75 30.28 -20.76
N ASN A 489 5.65 30.95 -20.05
CA ASN A 489 5.51 31.17 -18.60
C ASN A 489 4.51 32.31 -18.33
N GLY A 490 3.73 32.20 -17.27
CA GLY A 490 2.81 33.27 -16.86
C GLY A 490 1.64 32.75 -16.01
N LYS A 491 0.61 33.56 -15.91
CA LYS A 491 -0.63 33.20 -15.22
C LYS A 491 -1.71 32.76 -16.21
N ALA A 492 -2.43 31.72 -15.85
CA ALA A 492 -3.56 31.23 -16.62
C ALA A 492 -4.71 32.24 -16.55
N ILE A 493 -5.07 32.84 -17.69
CA ILE A 493 -6.09 33.89 -17.79
C ILE A 493 -7.47 33.27 -18.07
N PRO A 494 -8.52 33.61 -17.27
CA PRO A 494 -9.88 33.06 -17.44
C PRO A 494 -10.37 33.15 -18.88
N TYR A 495 -10.21 34.31 -19.52
CA TYR A 495 -10.60 34.54 -20.91
C TYR A 495 -9.96 33.55 -21.89
N SER A 496 -8.69 33.27 -21.72
CA SER A 496 -7.97 32.33 -22.60
C SER A 496 -8.41 30.88 -22.38
N ILE A 497 -8.63 30.46 -21.11
CA ILE A 497 -9.17 29.15 -20.79
C ILE A 497 -10.54 28.97 -21.42
N ASP A 498 -11.45 29.93 -21.24
CA ASP A 498 -12.81 29.89 -21.80
C ASP A 498 -12.79 29.71 -23.33
N LYS A 499 -11.91 30.41 -24.04
CA LYS A 499 -11.76 30.30 -25.49
C LYS A 499 -11.16 28.97 -25.98
N LEU A 500 -10.39 28.30 -25.12
CA LEU A 500 -9.64 27.09 -25.46
C LEU A 500 -10.28 25.81 -24.90
N GLN A 501 -11.29 25.89 -24.04
CA GLN A 501 -11.93 24.72 -23.43
C GLN A 501 -12.64 23.79 -24.44
N GLU A 502 -12.94 24.25 -25.63
CA GLU A 502 -13.43 23.40 -26.73
C GLU A 502 -12.33 22.45 -27.27
N ARG A 503 -11.04 22.73 -27.00
CA ARG A 503 -9.90 21.94 -27.44
C ARG A 503 -9.65 20.73 -26.55
N GLY A 504 -10.16 20.76 -25.32
CA GLY A 504 -9.95 19.68 -24.37
C GLY A 504 -10.30 20.07 -22.92
N ARG A 505 -9.87 19.25 -21.99
CA ARG A 505 -10.11 19.45 -20.54
C ARG A 505 -8.86 19.99 -19.87
N PHE A 506 -9.01 21.04 -19.05
CA PHE A 506 -7.88 21.65 -18.34
C PHE A 506 -7.61 21.00 -16.99
N PHE A 507 -6.32 21.03 -16.58
CA PHE A 507 -5.81 20.58 -15.27
C PHE A 507 -5.45 21.74 -14.35
N ILE A 508 -5.51 22.96 -14.87
CA ILE A 508 -5.16 24.22 -14.19
C ILE A 508 -6.39 25.08 -13.95
N ASP A 509 -6.38 25.80 -12.84
CA ASP A 509 -7.40 26.78 -12.52
C ASP A 509 -7.03 28.17 -13.06
N PRO A 510 -8.02 29.04 -13.29
CA PRO A 510 -7.77 30.44 -13.60
C PRO A 510 -6.93 31.14 -12.52
N GLY A 511 -5.90 31.86 -12.93
CA GLY A 511 -4.97 32.57 -12.04
C GLY A 511 -3.79 31.74 -11.56
N GLU A 512 -3.73 30.45 -11.86
CA GLU A 512 -2.61 29.56 -11.53
C GLU A 512 -1.36 29.94 -12.34
N ASP A 513 -0.20 29.91 -11.69
CA ASP A 513 1.08 30.15 -12.36
C ASP A 513 1.51 28.89 -13.15
N ILE A 514 1.89 29.09 -14.40
CA ILE A 514 2.28 28.02 -15.34
C ILE A 514 3.59 28.35 -16.03
N TYR A 515 4.21 27.34 -16.61
CA TYR A 515 5.46 27.50 -17.36
C TYR A 515 5.45 26.82 -18.74
N GLU A 516 6.34 27.23 -19.64
CA GLU A 516 6.53 26.62 -20.95
C GLU A 516 6.82 25.13 -20.83
N GLY A 517 6.07 24.30 -21.56
CA GLY A 517 6.23 22.83 -21.54
C GLY A 517 5.45 22.13 -20.43
N GLN A 518 4.77 22.86 -19.54
CA GLN A 518 3.82 22.25 -18.59
C GLN A 518 2.62 21.68 -19.34
N VAL A 519 2.20 20.48 -18.98
CA VAL A 519 0.96 19.86 -19.48
C VAL A 519 -0.20 20.43 -18.65
N ILE A 520 -0.98 21.30 -19.28
CA ILE A 520 -2.05 22.06 -18.63
C ILE A 520 -3.46 21.53 -18.94
N GLY A 521 -3.55 20.46 -19.73
CA GLY A 521 -4.81 19.83 -20.05
C GLY A 521 -4.64 18.63 -20.98
N GLU A 522 -5.75 17.92 -21.20
CA GLU A 522 -5.89 16.84 -22.18
C GLU A 522 -6.51 17.38 -23.46
N ASN A 523 -5.90 17.11 -24.61
CA ASN A 523 -6.44 17.46 -25.90
C ASN A 523 -7.61 16.52 -26.26
N SER A 524 -8.63 17.02 -26.95
CA SER A 524 -9.70 16.18 -27.51
C SER A 524 -9.25 15.32 -28.72
N ARG A 525 -8.02 15.52 -29.22
CA ARG A 525 -7.40 14.79 -30.33
C ARG A 525 -6.17 14.03 -29.85
N GLY A 526 -5.73 13.06 -30.65
CA GLY A 526 -4.57 12.22 -30.31
C GLY A 526 -3.20 12.91 -30.30
N ASP A 527 -3.08 14.07 -30.95
CA ASP A 527 -1.81 14.81 -31.01
C ASP A 527 -1.69 15.86 -29.90
N ASP A 528 -0.46 16.09 -29.45
CA ASP A 528 -0.15 17.19 -28.53
C ASP A 528 -0.39 18.54 -29.20
N MET A 529 -0.95 19.48 -28.45
CA MET A 529 -1.19 20.83 -28.90
C MET A 529 -0.56 21.85 -27.97
N THR A 530 0.36 22.67 -28.49
CA THR A 530 0.93 23.81 -27.75
C THR A 530 -0.06 24.98 -27.81
N ILE A 531 -0.50 25.46 -26.67
CA ILE A 531 -1.50 26.52 -26.54
C ILE A 531 -1.02 27.64 -25.60
N ASN A 532 -1.53 28.84 -25.84
CA ASN A 532 -1.24 30.00 -25.01
C ASN A 532 -2.47 30.39 -24.17
N VAL A 533 -2.40 30.17 -22.86
CA VAL A 533 -3.46 30.51 -21.91
C VAL A 533 -3.16 31.76 -21.07
N THR A 534 -2.06 32.47 -21.37
CA THR A 534 -1.65 33.70 -20.66
C THR A 534 -2.16 34.98 -21.34
N LYS A 535 -2.77 34.86 -22.52
CA LYS A 535 -3.25 36.04 -23.29
C LYS A 535 -4.44 36.69 -22.62
N THR A 536 -4.32 38.00 -22.40
CA THR A 536 -5.44 38.85 -21.94
C THR A 536 -6.37 39.26 -23.11
N LYS A 537 -7.60 39.60 -22.81
CA LYS A 537 -8.53 40.20 -23.77
C LYS A 537 -7.92 41.54 -24.26
N LYS A 538 -7.70 41.69 -25.58
CA LYS A 538 -7.31 42.99 -26.11
C LYS A 538 -8.46 43.99 -25.85
N LEU A 539 -8.12 45.08 -25.17
CA LEU A 539 -9.06 46.19 -25.01
C LEU A 539 -9.34 46.80 -26.39
N SER A 540 -10.48 46.50 -26.97
CA SER A 540 -10.98 47.24 -28.14
C SER A 540 -11.77 48.44 -27.66
N ASN A 541 -11.48 49.62 -28.20
CA ASN A 541 -12.14 50.90 -27.89
C ASN A 541 -13.61 50.99 -28.36
N VAL A 542 -14.31 49.90 -28.48
CA VAL A 542 -15.72 49.91 -28.83
C VAL A 542 -16.55 49.82 -27.56
N ARG A 543 -17.19 50.91 -27.18
CA ARG A 543 -18.24 50.99 -26.17
C ARG A 543 -19.43 50.11 -26.59
N SER A 544 -19.39 48.84 -26.33
CA SER A 544 -20.58 48.01 -26.18
C SER A 544 -20.78 47.77 -24.68
N ALA A 545 -21.63 48.59 -24.08
CA ALA A 545 -22.31 48.30 -22.83
C ALA A 545 -23.25 47.12 -23.07
N GLY A 546 -22.70 45.93 -23.23
CA GLY A 546 -23.42 44.69 -23.36
C GLY A 546 -22.72 43.68 -22.46
N ALA A 547 -23.50 43.14 -21.56
CA ALA A 547 -23.19 42.12 -20.58
C ALA A 547 -21.83 41.44 -20.81
N ASP A 548 -20.88 41.61 -19.90
CA ASP A 548 -19.76 40.69 -19.76
C ASP A 548 -20.39 39.31 -19.49
N ASP A 549 -20.50 38.50 -20.53
CA ASP A 549 -20.85 37.11 -20.39
C ASP A 549 -19.80 36.53 -19.41
N LYS A 550 -20.26 36.20 -18.21
CA LYS A 550 -19.42 35.54 -17.21
C LYS A 550 -18.89 34.29 -17.86
N ALA A 551 -17.58 34.22 -18.07
CA ALA A 551 -16.91 33.05 -18.64
C ALA A 551 -17.38 31.80 -17.88
N LYS A 552 -18.03 30.86 -18.56
CA LYS A 552 -18.44 29.58 -18.00
C LYS A 552 -17.27 28.61 -18.14
N ILE A 553 -16.36 28.64 -17.18
CA ILE A 553 -15.18 27.75 -17.17
C ILE A 553 -15.60 26.45 -16.51
N VAL A 554 -15.30 25.33 -17.20
CA VAL A 554 -15.46 24.00 -16.65
C VAL A 554 -14.39 23.81 -15.56
N PRO A 555 -14.74 23.26 -14.38
CA PRO A 555 -13.78 23.00 -13.33
C PRO A 555 -12.57 22.16 -13.82
N ALA A 556 -11.38 22.52 -13.36
CA ALA A 556 -10.17 21.81 -13.71
C ALA A 556 -10.17 20.40 -13.12
N ILE A 557 -9.61 19.44 -13.86
CA ILE A 557 -9.36 18.11 -13.34
C ILE A 557 -8.11 18.19 -12.45
N LYS A 558 -8.22 17.80 -11.18
CA LYS A 558 -7.10 17.72 -10.26
C LYS A 558 -6.75 16.26 -10.04
N PHE A 559 -5.51 15.89 -10.32
CA PHE A 559 -5.02 14.55 -10.13
C PHE A 559 -4.46 14.36 -8.72
N SER A 560 -4.76 13.22 -8.11
CA SER A 560 -3.92 12.66 -7.05
C SER A 560 -2.54 12.26 -7.61
N LEU A 561 -1.60 11.95 -6.75
CA LEU A 561 -0.27 11.51 -7.20
C LEU A 561 -0.35 10.24 -8.05
N GLU A 562 -1.13 9.26 -7.60
CA GLU A 562 -1.33 7.99 -8.31
C GLU A 562 -1.95 8.22 -9.69
N GLU A 563 -3.01 9.00 -9.76
CA GLU A 563 -3.66 9.34 -11.02
C GLU A 563 -2.71 10.06 -11.98
N ALA A 564 -1.87 10.97 -11.47
CA ALA A 564 -0.87 11.67 -12.26
C ALA A 564 0.18 10.70 -12.83
N LEU A 565 0.70 9.78 -12.01
CA LEU A 565 1.68 8.77 -12.42
C LEU A 565 1.12 7.79 -13.46
N GLU A 566 -0.14 7.39 -13.32
CA GLU A 566 -0.82 6.52 -14.29
C GLU A 566 -1.20 7.24 -15.60
N TYR A 567 -1.40 8.56 -15.54
CA TYR A 567 -1.84 9.37 -16.67
C TYR A 567 -0.72 9.72 -17.65
N ILE A 568 0.51 9.97 -17.16
CA ILE A 568 1.63 10.44 -17.98
C ILE A 568 2.07 9.44 -19.05
N GLN A 569 2.61 9.96 -20.15
CA GLN A 569 3.23 9.21 -21.23
C GLN A 569 4.76 9.17 -21.10
N LYS A 570 5.43 8.39 -21.98
CA LYS A 570 6.90 8.21 -21.98
C LYS A 570 7.69 9.52 -22.11
N ASP A 571 7.11 10.53 -22.73
CA ASP A 571 7.71 11.84 -22.96
C ASP A 571 7.30 12.88 -21.90
N GLU A 572 6.68 12.44 -20.81
CA GLU A 572 6.17 13.28 -19.73
C GLU A 572 6.76 12.90 -18.38
N TYR A 573 6.84 13.88 -17.49
CA TYR A 573 7.15 13.71 -16.07
C TYR A 573 6.04 14.24 -15.19
N VAL A 574 5.89 13.65 -14.01
CA VAL A 574 5.17 14.26 -12.89
C VAL A 574 6.17 15.06 -12.07
N GLU A 575 6.01 16.37 -12.00
CA GLU A 575 6.72 17.24 -11.07
C GLU A 575 6.00 17.21 -9.72
N VAL A 576 6.68 16.71 -8.70
CA VAL A 576 6.17 16.58 -7.35
C VAL A 576 6.91 17.55 -6.43
N THR A 577 6.17 18.47 -5.83
CA THR A 577 6.68 19.42 -4.84
C THR A 577 5.82 19.35 -3.57
N PRO A 578 6.26 19.89 -2.42
CA PRO A 578 5.47 19.92 -1.20
C PRO A 578 4.05 20.46 -1.36
N LYS A 579 3.84 21.42 -2.28
CA LYS A 579 2.55 22.08 -2.47
C LYS A 579 1.80 21.68 -3.74
N HIS A 580 2.53 21.21 -4.78
CA HIS A 580 1.92 21.01 -6.10
C HIS A 580 2.31 19.67 -6.72
N ILE A 581 1.40 19.11 -7.48
CA ILE A 581 1.62 18.01 -8.42
C ILE A 581 1.30 18.58 -9.80
N ARG A 582 2.31 18.63 -10.68
CA ARG A 582 2.19 19.17 -12.04
C ARG A 582 2.64 18.12 -13.05
N LEU A 583 2.01 18.12 -14.21
CA LEU A 583 2.45 17.31 -15.35
C LEU A 583 3.27 18.19 -16.28
N ARG A 584 4.34 17.64 -16.85
CA ARG A 584 5.18 18.38 -17.80
C ARG A 584 5.76 17.50 -18.88
N LYS A 585 6.12 18.09 -20.02
CA LYS A 585 6.93 17.39 -21.01
C LYS A 585 8.39 17.30 -20.55
N ILE A 586 9.09 16.21 -20.93
CA ILE A 586 10.54 16.05 -20.68
C ILE A 586 11.30 17.22 -21.32
N PHE A 587 11.02 17.51 -22.57
CA PHE A 587 11.57 18.67 -23.28
C PHE A 587 10.56 19.84 -23.21
N LEU A 588 10.91 20.89 -22.47
CA LEU A 588 10.00 22.01 -22.25
C LEU A 588 9.73 22.79 -23.53
N LYS A 589 10.76 23.05 -24.33
CA LYS A 589 10.63 23.83 -25.57
C LYS A 589 10.03 22.99 -26.70
N GLU A 590 9.09 23.57 -27.44
CA GLU A 590 8.43 22.89 -28.56
C GLU A 590 9.43 22.44 -29.65
N VAL A 591 10.47 23.25 -29.91
CA VAL A 591 11.50 22.94 -30.91
C VAL A 591 12.25 21.65 -30.51
N ASP A 592 12.57 21.49 -29.22
CA ASP A 592 13.29 20.32 -28.72
C ASP A 592 12.42 19.09 -28.74
N ARG A 593 11.11 19.20 -28.41
CA ARG A 593 10.14 18.12 -28.57
C ARG A 593 10.04 17.62 -30.01
N LYS A 594 10.02 18.55 -31.00
CA LYS A 594 9.99 18.17 -32.42
C LYS A 594 11.25 17.48 -32.89
N ARG A 595 12.44 17.87 -32.36
CA ARG A 595 13.74 17.24 -32.69
C ARG A 595 13.90 15.84 -32.07
N ASN A 596 13.41 15.68 -30.85
CA ASN A 596 13.58 14.46 -30.05
C ASN A 596 12.25 13.71 -29.90
N LYS A 597 11.46 13.58 -30.99
CA LYS A 597 10.26 12.74 -30.94
C LYS A 597 10.64 11.34 -30.46
N ILE A 598 10.26 11.03 -29.22
CA ILE A 598 10.34 9.68 -28.66
C ILE A 598 9.19 8.90 -29.27
N ASN A 599 9.50 7.96 -30.18
CA ASN A 599 8.53 7.09 -30.81
C ASN A 599 8.03 6.01 -29.83
#